data_a2ab8f2ede22012cf084d9bb2883bcda
#
_entry.id   a2ab8f2ede22012cf084d9bb2883bcda
#
_cell.length_a   1.000
_cell.length_b   1.000
_cell.length_c   1.000
_cell.angle_alpha   90.00
_cell.angle_beta   90.00
_cell.angle_gamma   90.00
#
_symmetry.space_group_name_H-M   'P 1'
#
loop_
_entity.id
_entity.type
_entity.pdbx_description
1 polymer ?
#
loop_
_entity_poly.entity_id
_entity_poly.type
_entity_poly.pdbx_seq_one_letter_code
_entity_poly.pdbx_strand_id
1 'polypeptide(L)'
;MCIRDRPAIKPAAERTRSGLVSVLATPGTVKRAYTRDLIQSFATQCHVRLVGSQNLARMAEAYIRGEALSDDEIRAEIAPCFVEMDGKKTDIVVLACTHYPFMANLFRRLAPWPVDWLDPAEAIARQARRKVPMVEGAEHPEEFDFAVFTSGNPDFATRRLMQGFGLSTN
;
A
#
# COMPACT_ATOMS: atom_id res chain seq x y z
N MET A 1 -3.08 0.65 -14.73
CA MET A 1 -1.75 0.08 -14.41
C MET A 1 -1.43 0.49 -12.99
N CYS A 2 -1.33 -0.44 -12.04
CA CYS A 2 -1.00 -0.06 -10.67
C CYS A 2 0.51 0.19 -10.61
N ILE A 3 0.91 1.45 -10.49
CA ILE A 3 2.32 1.86 -10.46
C ILE A 3 3.03 1.34 -9.19
N ARG A 4 2.27 0.90 -8.19
CA ARG A 4 2.78 0.48 -6.86
C ARG A 4 3.45 -0.89 -6.83
N ASP A 5 3.17 -1.77 -7.76
CA ASP A 5 3.67 -3.15 -7.69
C ASP A 5 5.17 -3.23 -8.03
N ARG A 6 5.59 -2.52 -9.06
CA ARG A 6 6.96 -2.58 -9.58
C ARG A 6 8.04 -2.06 -8.61
N PRO A 7 7.84 -0.91 -7.94
CA PRO A 7 8.85 -0.40 -7.01
C PRO A 7 8.91 -1.14 -5.68
N ALA A 8 7.98 -2.06 -5.40
CA ALA A 8 7.88 -2.73 -4.11
C ALA A 8 8.44 -4.16 -4.11
N ILE A 9 8.27 -4.92 -5.19
CA ILE A 9 8.70 -6.34 -5.25
C ILE A 9 10.21 -6.45 -5.22
N LYS A 10 10.93 -5.65 -6.02
CA LYS A 10 12.39 -5.67 -6.03
C LYS A 10 12.99 -5.34 -4.65
N PRO A 11 12.65 -4.22 -3.98
CA PRO A 11 13.14 -3.95 -2.64
C PRO A 11 12.77 -5.01 -1.60
N ALA A 12 11.60 -5.63 -1.72
CA ALA A 12 11.22 -6.71 -0.82
C ALA A 12 12.12 -7.94 -1.01
N ALA A 13 12.37 -8.33 -2.26
CA ALA A 13 13.26 -9.46 -2.57
C ALA A 13 14.72 -9.21 -2.13
N GLU A 14 15.20 -7.97 -2.21
CA GLU A 14 16.54 -7.59 -1.77
C GLU A 14 16.70 -7.51 -0.24
N ARG A 15 15.60 -7.26 0.49
CA ARG A 15 15.62 -7.03 1.94
C ARG A 15 15.22 -8.24 2.76
N THR A 16 14.48 -9.19 2.19
CA THR A 16 14.04 -10.37 2.92
C THR A 16 15.22 -11.20 3.42
N ARG A 17 15.13 -11.66 4.65
CA ARG A 17 16.11 -12.56 5.28
C ARG A 17 15.63 -14.00 5.25
N SER A 18 14.31 -14.20 5.28
CA SER A 18 13.70 -15.54 5.25
C SER A 18 13.57 -16.08 3.83
N GLY A 19 13.52 -15.21 2.83
CA GLY A 19 13.12 -15.54 1.46
C GLY A 19 11.60 -15.72 1.30
N LEU A 20 10.79 -15.43 2.34
CA LEU A 20 9.33 -15.52 2.30
C LEU A 20 8.72 -14.11 2.34
N VAL A 21 8.18 -13.68 1.21
CA VAL A 21 7.57 -12.36 1.03
C VAL A 21 6.10 -12.52 0.70
N SER A 22 5.24 -11.71 1.32
CA SER A 22 3.83 -11.64 0.94
C SER A 22 3.52 -10.30 0.28
N VAL A 23 2.63 -10.30 -0.71
CA VAL A 23 2.11 -9.11 -1.38
C VAL A 23 0.63 -9.03 -1.10
N LEU A 24 0.24 -8.07 -0.26
CA LEU A 24 -1.14 -7.80 0.10
C LEU A 24 -1.72 -6.75 -0.85
N ALA A 25 -2.73 -7.14 -1.61
CA ALA A 25 -3.30 -6.35 -2.69
C ALA A 25 -4.82 -6.52 -2.79
N THR A 26 -5.46 -5.79 -3.69
CA THR A 26 -6.84 -6.06 -4.09
C THR A 26 -6.90 -7.28 -5.02
N PRO A 27 -8.05 -8.00 -5.10
CA PRO A 27 -8.18 -9.17 -5.96
C PRO A 27 -7.87 -8.87 -7.43
N GLY A 28 -8.23 -7.68 -7.91
CA GLY A 28 -7.92 -7.25 -9.27
C GLY A 28 -6.42 -7.13 -9.54
N THR A 29 -5.64 -6.68 -8.57
CA THR A 29 -4.17 -6.58 -8.68
C THR A 29 -3.52 -7.96 -8.71
N VAL A 30 -3.95 -8.86 -7.82
CA VAL A 30 -3.40 -10.24 -7.73
C VAL A 30 -3.61 -11.05 -9.01
N LYS A 31 -4.75 -10.84 -9.70
CA LYS A 31 -5.10 -11.59 -10.93
C LYS A 31 -4.35 -11.13 -12.17
N ARG A 32 -3.65 -9.99 -12.14
CA ARG A 32 -2.97 -9.44 -13.33
C ARG A 32 -1.75 -10.26 -13.71
N ALA A 33 -1.62 -10.57 -14.99
CA ALA A 33 -0.42 -11.22 -15.55
C ALA A 33 0.85 -10.40 -15.20
N TYR A 34 0.78 -9.09 -15.34
CA TYR A 34 1.86 -8.16 -15.00
C TYR A 34 2.43 -8.34 -13.58
N THR A 35 1.59 -8.62 -12.56
CA THR A 35 2.07 -8.87 -11.19
C THR A 35 2.92 -10.15 -11.14
N ARG A 36 2.53 -11.19 -11.88
CA ARG A 36 3.31 -12.43 -11.99
C ARG A 36 4.62 -12.23 -12.71
N ASP A 37 4.62 -11.47 -13.80
CA ASP A 37 5.81 -11.15 -14.59
C ASP A 37 6.84 -10.38 -13.74
N LEU A 38 6.38 -9.48 -12.87
CA LEU A 38 7.25 -8.78 -11.93
C LEU A 38 7.89 -9.71 -10.90
N ILE A 39 7.12 -10.64 -10.35
CA ILE A 39 7.64 -11.63 -9.41
C ILE A 39 8.71 -12.49 -10.09
N GLN A 40 8.43 -12.99 -11.29
CA GLN A 40 9.38 -13.78 -12.08
C GLN A 40 10.67 -12.99 -12.39
N SER A 41 10.55 -11.68 -12.64
CA SER A 41 11.68 -10.84 -13.01
C SER A 41 12.57 -10.42 -11.84
N PHE A 42 11.99 -10.24 -10.64
CA PHE A 42 12.70 -9.60 -9.53
C PHE A 42 12.77 -10.41 -8.24
N ALA A 43 12.03 -11.50 -8.13
CA ALA A 43 11.94 -12.30 -6.92
C ALA A 43 12.22 -13.79 -7.17
N THR A 44 13.14 -14.10 -8.09
CA THR A 44 13.50 -15.48 -8.49
C THR A 44 14.06 -16.33 -7.35
N GLN A 45 14.61 -15.70 -6.32
CA GLN A 45 15.21 -16.38 -5.16
C GLN A 45 14.29 -16.32 -3.91
N CYS A 46 13.07 -15.84 -4.06
CA CYS A 46 12.12 -15.68 -2.97
C CYS A 46 10.83 -16.44 -3.28
N HIS A 47 10.22 -16.96 -2.23
CA HIS A 47 8.82 -17.42 -2.31
C HIS A 47 7.91 -16.22 -2.11
N VAL A 48 7.15 -15.85 -3.14
CA VAL A 48 6.23 -14.72 -3.09
C VAL A 48 4.79 -15.22 -3.00
N ARG A 49 4.12 -14.92 -1.89
CA ARG A 49 2.69 -15.17 -1.70
C ARG A 49 1.86 -13.96 -2.11
N LEU A 50 0.96 -14.15 -3.07
CA LEU A 50 -0.02 -13.13 -3.45
C LEU A 50 -1.29 -13.29 -2.62
N VAL A 51 -1.70 -12.24 -1.92
CA VAL A 51 -2.89 -12.20 -1.08
C VAL A 51 -3.81 -11.10 -1.56
N GLY A 52 -5.00 -11.48 -2.05
CA GLY A 52 -6.03 -10.57 -2.53
C GLY A 52 -7.13 -10.41 -1.50
N SER A 53 -7.20 -9.27 -0.81
CA SER A 53 -8.26 -8.95 0.13
C SER A 53 -9.40 -8.21 -0.56
N GLN A 54 -10.64 -8.67 -0.37
CA GLN A 54 -11.84 -8.03 -0.92
C GLN A 54 -12.33 -6.87 -0.06
N ASN A 55 -12.12 -6.93 1.24
CA ASN A 55 -12.72 -6.00 2.20
C ASN A 55 -11.76 -4.92 2.67
N LEU A 56 -10.46 -5.18 2.66
CA LEU A 56 -9.48 -4.34 3.34
C LEU A 56 -9.41 -2.91 2.80
N ALA A 57 -9.67 -2.69 1.49
CA ALA A 57 -9.70 -1.34 0.94
C ALA A 57 -10.88 -0.54 1.51
N ARG A 58 -12.09 -1.16 1.60
CA ARG A 58 -13.27 -0.54 2.21
C ARG A 58 -13.07 -0.31 3.72
N MET A 59 -12.44 -1.25 4.41
CA MET A 59 -12.09 -1.11 5.83
C MET A 59 -11.12 0.05 6.05
N ALA A 60 -10.13 0.21 5.18
CA ALA A 60 -9.20 1.33 5.25
C ALA A 60 -9.91 2.68 5.05
N GLU A 61 -10.85 2.77 4.12
CA GLU A 61 -11.68 3.99 3.96
C GLU A 61 -12.54 4.29 5.19
N ALA A 62 -13.16 3.28 5.79
CA ALA A 62 -13.91 3.43 7.03
C ALA A 62 -13.00 3.91 8.18
N TYR A 63 -11.81 3.30 8.30
CA TYR A 63 -10.82 3.67 9.32
C TYR A 63 -10.36 5.13 9.22
N ILE A 64 -10.02 5.62 8.03
CA ILE A 64 -9.57 7.01 7.86
C ILE A 64 -10.70 8.02 8.08
N ARG A 65 -11.97 7.61 8.00
CA ARG A 65 -13.14 8.42 8.41
C ARG A 65 -13.41 8.39 9.91
N GLY A 66 -12.64 7.62 10.67
CA GLY A 66 -12.79 7.49 12.13
C GLY A 66 -13.81 6.43 12.56
N GLU A 67 -14.24 5.55 11.66
CA GLU A 67 -15.12 4.44 12.00
C GLU A 67 -14.36 3.35 12.78
N ALA A 68 -15.02 2.75 13.75
CA ALA A 68 -14.45 1.62 14.48
C ALA A 68 -14.44 0.36 13.62
N LEU A 69 -13.33 -0.35 13.63
CA LEU A 69 -13.17 -1.61 12.91
C LEU A 69 -13.01 -2.79 13.89
N SER A 70 -13.46 -3.96 13.48
CA SER A 70 -13.23 -5.20 14.20
C SER A 70 -11.79 -5.67 14.02
N ASP A 71 -11.07 -5.90 15.12
CA ASP A 71 -9.73 -6.46 15.11
C ASP A 71 -9.71 -7.87 14.49
N ASP A 72 -10.76 -8.65 14.70
CA ASP A 72 -10.85 -10.02 14.18
C ASP A 72 -11.07 -10.04 12.67
N GLU A 73 -11.85 -9.12 12.13
CA GLU A 73 -12.01 -8.96 10.69
C GLU A 73 -10.68 -8.56 10.03
N ILE A 74 -9.93 -7.62 10.63
CA ILE A 74 -8.62 -7.23 10.13
C ILE A 74 -7.64 -8.41 10.19
N ARG A 75 -7.61 -9.16 11.32
CA ARG A 75 -6.78 -10.37 11.44
C ARG A 75 -7.09 -11.38 10.35
N ALA A 76 -8.37 -11.63 10.07
CA ALA A 76 -8.79 -12.58 9.03
C ALA A 76 -8.27 -12.16 7.64
N GLU A 77 -8.31 -10.86 7.31
CA GLU A 77 -7.87 -10.34 6.01
C GLU A 77 -6.34 -10.39 5.85
N ILE A 78 -5.56 -10.19 6.91
CA ILE A 78 -4.08 -10.22 6.84
C ILE A 78 -3.49 -11.61 7.11
N ALA A 79 -4.21 -12.51 7.77
CA ALA A 79 -3.72 -13.84 8.13
C ALA A 79 -3.09 -14.63 6.97
N PRO A 80 -3.65 -14.60 5.74
CA PRO A 80 -3.05 -15.31 4.60
C PRO A 80 -1.67 -14.80 4.19
N CYS A 81 -1.24 -13.63 4.68
CA CYS A 81 0.11 -13.11 4.45
C CYS A 81 1.18 -13.83 5.28
N PHE A 82 0.79 -14.50 6.35
CA PHE A 82 1.70 -15.10 7.30
C PHE A 82 1.89 -16.58 6.99
N VAL A 83 2.99 -16.89 6.32
CA VAL A 83 3.35 -18.25 5.88
C VAL A 83 4.59 -18.71 6.63
N GLU A 84 4.58 -19.99 7.01
CA GLU A 84 5.75 -20.68 7.57
C GLU A 84 6.10 -21.86 6.65
N MET A 85 7.35 -21.94 6.22
CA MET A 85 7.88 -22.99 5.36
C MET A 85 9.32 -23.30 5.79
N ASP A 86 9.64 -24.59 5.98
CA ASP A 86 10.99 -25.07 6.32
C ASP A 86 11.61 -24.34 7.52
N GLY A 87 10.80 -24.05 8.55
CA GLY A 87 11.22 -23.33 9.75
C GLY A 87 11.47 -21.82 9.55
N LYS A 88 11.20 -21.29 8.36
CA LYS A 88 11.25 -19.87 8.05
C LYS A 88 9.86 -19.29 8.04
N LYS A 89 9.74 -18.00 8.36
CA LYS A 89 8.46 -17.26 8.42
C LYS A 89 8.50 -16.07 7.49
N THR A 90 7.33 -15.67 6.96
CA THR A 90 7.19 -14.40 6.26
C THR A 90 7.80 -13.28 7.10
N ASP A 91 8.71 -12.52 6.55
CA ASP A 91 9.39 -11.41 7.20
C ASP A 91 9.09 -10.04 6.55
N ILE A 92 8.55 -10.05 5.32
CA ILE A 92 8.14 -8.84 4.62
C ILE A 92 6.73 -9.00 4.05
N VAL A 93 5.88 -8.00 4.29
CA VAL A 93 4.57 -7.86 3.63
C VAL A 93 4.53 -6.55 2.86
N VAL A 94 4.40 -6.64 1.54
CA VAL A 94 4.28 -5.49 0.64
C VAL A 94 2.84 -5.01 0.60
N LEU A 95 2.62 -3.72 0.86
CA LEU A 95 1.30 -3.07 0.81
C LEU A 95 1.01 -2.57 -0.62
N ALA A 96 0.52 -3.45 -1.49
CA ALA A 96 0.29 -3.17 -2.91
C ALA A 96 -1.10 -2.55 -3.20
N CYS A 97 -1.58 -1.71 -2.29
CA CYS A 97 -2.79 -0.90 -2.43
C CYS A 97 -2.58 0.46 -1.80
N THR A 98 -3.16 1.51 -2.40
CA THR A 98 -3.01 2.89 -1.91
C THR A 98 -3.61 3.13 -0.53
N HIS A 99 -4.62 2.34 -0.16
CA HIS A 99 -5.33 2.48 1.11
C HIS A 99 -4.64 1.77 2.28
N TYR A 100 -3.93 0.68 2.02
CA TYR A 100 -3.42 -0.19 3.09
C TYR A 100 -2.38 0.46 4.02
N PRO A 101 -1.51 1.37 3.56
CA PRO A 101 -0.59 2.08 4.46
C PRO A 101 -1.26 2.83 5.60
N PHE A 102 -2.50 3.31 5.42
CA PHE A 102 -3.26 3.97 6.49
C PHE A 102 -3.57 3.04 7.67
N MET A 103 -3.62 1.74 7.43
CA MET A 103 -3.88 0.72 8.44
C MET A 103 -2.60 0.07 9.00
N ALA A 104 -1.41 0.53 8.62
CA ALA A 104 -0.14 -0.13 8.97
C ALA A 104 0.05 -0.31 10.49
N ASN A 105 -0.43 0.63 11.32
CA ASN A 105 -0.37 0.50 12.77
C ASN A 105 -1.29 -0.61 13.31
N LEU A 106 -2.48 -0.78 12.72
CA LEU A 106 -3.38 -1.88 13.05
C LEU A 106 -2.75 -3.22 12.63
N PHE A 107 -2.18 -3.29 11.45
CA PHE A 107 -1.50 -4.50 10.96
C PHE A 107 -0.36 -4.91 11.87
N ARG A 108 0.50 -3.96 12.31
CA ARG A 108 1.60 -4.25 13.26
C ARG A 108 1.09 -4.80 14.58
N ARG A 109 0.00 -4.25 15.10
CA ARG A 109 -0.61 -4.68 16.37
C ARG A 109 -1.25 -6.05 16.26
N LEU A 110 -1.84 -6.39 15.12
CA LEU A 110 -2.66 -7.58 14.92
C LEU A 110 -1.91 -8.75 14.25
N ALA A 111 -0.70 -8.52 13.78
CA ALA A 111 0.15 -9.53 13.17
C ALA A 111 0.51 -10.64 14.17
N PRO A 112 0.51 -11.93 13.77
CA PRO A 112 0.88 -13.05 14.64
C PRO A 112 2.36 -13.08 15.00
N TRP A 113 3.22 -12.41 14.19
CA TRP A 113 4.64 -12.16 14.46
C TRP A 113 5.10 -10.90 13.74
N PRO A 114 6.21 -10.27 14.18
CA PRO A 114 6.72 -9.08 13.55
C PRO A 114 7.15 -9.32 12.10
N VAL A 115 6.72 -8.41 11.21
CA VAL A 115 7.14 -8.36 9.80
C VAL A 115 7.42 -6.91 9.41
N ASP A 116 8.22 -6.72 8.36
CA ASP A 116 8.37 -5.41 7.73
C ASP A 116 7.18 -5.15 6.78
N TRP A 117 6.36 -4.16 7.10
CA TRP A 117 5.25 -3.70 6.26
C TRP A 117 5.79 -2.66 5.27
N LEU A 118 6.06 -3.10 4.05
CA LEU A 118 6.71 -2.28 3.04
C LEU A 118 5.67 -1.46 2.27
N ASP A 119 5.69 -0.14 2.50
CA ASP A 119 4.94 0.82 1.68
C ASP A 119 5.81 1.28 0.49
N PRO A 120 5.36 1.12 -0.76
CA PRO A 120 6.09 1.54 -1.94
C PRO A 120 6.02 3.04 -2.24
N ALA A 121 5.30 3.85 -1.45
CA ALA A 121 5.03 5.26 -1.76
C ALA A 121 6.30 6.07 -1.98
N GLU A 122 7.32 5.93 -1.10
CA GLU A 122 8.59 6.63 -1.24
C GLU A 122 9.35 6.23 -2.52
N ALA A 123 9.36 4.94 -2.85
CA ALA A 123 10.01 4.46 -4.07
C ALA A 123 9.31 4.98 -5.34
N ILE A 124 7.98 5.11 -5.29
CA ILE A 124 7.17 5.70 -6.38
C ILE A 124 7.48 7.19 -6.52
N ALA A 125 7.48 7.94 -5.42
CA ALA A 125 7.77 9.37 -5.42
C ALA A 125 9.18 9.64 -5.97
N ARG A 126 10.16 8.86 -5.54
CA ARG A 126 11.54 8.91 -6.05
C ARG A 126 11.61 8.68 -7.56
N GLN A 127 10.87 7.70 -8.06
CA GLN A 127 10.80 7.42 -9.49
C GLN A 127 10.06 8.50 -10.27
N ALA A 128 8.99 9.07 -9.72
CA ALA A 128 8.28 10.19 -10.31
C ALA A 128 9.21 11.40 -10.48
N ARG A 129 9.92 11.78 -9.43
CA ARG A 129 10.91 12.88 -9.49
C ARG A 129 11.99 12.69 -10.57
N ARG A 130 12.41 11.45 -10.83
CA ARG A 130 13.38 11.16 -11.91
C ARG A 130 12.79 11.30 -13.32
N LYS A 131 11.46 11.23 -13.44
CA LYS A 131 10.76 11.27 -14.75
C LYS A 131 10.15 12.63 -15.06
N VAL A 132 9.89 13.43 -14.05
CA VAL A 132 9.38 14.79 -14.21
C VAL A 132 10.57 15.72 -14.50
N PRO A 133 10.60 16.42 -15.64
CA PRO A 133 11.62 17.42 -15.90
C PRO A 133 11.56 18.51 -14.82
N MET A 134 12.71 18.85 -14.26
CA MET A 134 12.79 20.04 -13.40
C MET A 134 12.65 21.27 -14.33
N VAL A 135 11.58 22.01 -14.15
CA VAL A 135 11.42 23.33 -14.80
C VAL A 135 12.17 24.33 -13.93
N GLU A 136 13.37 24.73 -14.36
CA GLU A 136 14.12 25.79 -13.68
C GLU A 136 13.32 27.11 -13.77
N GLY A 137 13.15 27.77 -12.62
CA GLY A 137 12.49 29.08 -12.54
C GLY A 137 10.96 29.04 -12.45
N ALA A 138 10.33 27.87 -12.26
CA ALA A 138 8.97 27.82 -11.79
C ALA A 138 8.96 28.24 -10.31
N GLU A 139 8.93 29.55 -10.04
CA GLU A 139 8.42 30.05 -8.77
C GLU A 139 6.97 29.61 -8.72
N HIS A 140 6.68 28.58 -7.91
CA HIS A 140 5.30 28.27 -7.58
C HIS A 140 4.82 29.43 -6.69
N PRO A 141 3.87 30.26 -7.15
CA PRO A 141 3.17 31.14 -6.23
C PRO A 141 2.63 30.24 -5.11
N GLU A 142 2.39 30.80 -3.93
CA GLU A 142 1.75 30.07 -2.81
C GLU A 142 0.33 29.67 -3.20
N GLU A 143 0.20 28.81 -4.17
CA GLU A 143 -1.05 28.21 -4.61
C GLU A 143 -1.31 27.04 -3.70
N PHE A 144 -2.39 27.12 -2.94
CA PHE A 144 -2.87 26.01 -2.14
C PHE A 144 -3.32 24.90 -3.08
N ASP A 145 -2.82 23.68 -2.88
CA ASP A 145 -3.37 22.50 -3.52
C ASP A 145 -4.84 22.33 -3.11
N PHE A 146 -5.67 21.90 -4.03
CA PHE A 146 -7.10 21.73 -3.75
C PHE A 146 -7.60 20.36 -4.22
N ALA A 147 -8.61 19.85 -3.50
CA ALA A 147 -9.29 18.62 -3.83
C ALA A 147 -10.54 18.91 -4.67
N VAL A 148 -10.67 18.22 -5.81
CA VAL A 148 -11.88 18.26 -6.67
C VAL A 148 -12.65 16.96 -6.52
N PHE A 149 -13.91 17.05 -6.16
CA PHE A 149 -14.81 15.91 -6.00
C PHE A 149 -15.72 15.80 -7.23
N THR A 150 -15.58 14.70 -7.96
CA THR A 150 -16.38 14.44 -9.18
C THR A 150 -17.69 13.70 -8.89
N SER A 151 -17.86 13.15 -7.69
CA SER A 151 -19.01 12.35 -7.28
C SER A 151 -20.00 13.08 -6.38
N GLY A 152 -19.94 14.40 -6.29
CA GLY A 152 -20.83 15.24 -5.49
C GLY A 152 -20.09 15.95 -4.34
N ASN A 153 -20.87 16.53 -3.41
CA ASN A 153 -20.30 17.24 -2.27
C ASN A 153 -19.77 16.25 -1.23
N PRO A 154 -18.49 16.38 -0.81
CA PRO A 154 -17.93 15.54 0.23
C PRO A 154 -18.58 15.83 1.58
N ASP A 155 -18.72 14.79 2.40
CA ASP A 155 -19.15 14.95 3.79
C ASP A 155 -18.05 15.64 4.64
N PHE A 156 -18.41 15.98 5.88
CA PHE A 156 -17.50 16.68 6.80
C PHE A 156 -16.22 15.89 7.09
N ALA A 157 -16.33 14.57 7.26
CA ALA A 157 -15.19 13.71 7.55
C ALA A 157 -14.20 13.67 6.39
N THR A 158 -14.70 13.57 5.14
CA THR A 158 -13.90 13.62 3.93
C THR A 158 -13.21 14.97 3.76
N ARG A 159 -13.90 16.09 4.02
CA ARG A 159 -13.26 17.43 3.96
C ARG A 159 -12.13 17.55 4.97
N ARG A 160 -12.34 17.14 6.22
CA ARG A 160 -11.29 17.16 7.24
C ARG A 160 -10.10 16.30 6.88
N LEU A 161 -10.35 15.14 6.28
CA LEU A 161 -9.29 14.27 5.78
C LEU A 161 -8.45 14.98 4.72
N MET A 162 -9.07 15.61 3.72
CA MET A 162 -8.35 16.37 2.68
C MET A 162 -7.55 17.52 3.26
N GLN A 163 -8.11 18.27 4.20
CA GLN A 163 -7.40 19.32 4.93
C GLN A 163 -6.20 18.79 5.70
N GLY A 164 -6.31 17.58 6.28
CA GLY A 164 -5.20 16.89 6.94
C GLY A 164 -4.04 16.55 5.99
N PHE A 165 -4.31 16.45 4.69
CA PHE A 165 -3.30 16.32 3.63
C PHE A 165 -2.83 17.66 3.04
N GLY A 166 -3.25 18.80 3.62
CA GLY A 166 -2.91 20.13 3.12
C GLY A 166 -3.72 20.58 1.91
N LEU A 167 -4.82 19.88 1.57
CA LEU A 167 -5.67 20.20 0.43
C LEU A 167 -6.82 21.12 0.85
N SER A 168 -7.04 22.20 0.11
CA SER A 168 -8.26 23.01 0.22
C SER A 168 -9.46 22.28 -0.39
N THR A 169 -10.60 22.36 0.27
CA THR A 169 -11.89 21.79 -0.19
C THR A 169 -12.88 22.93 -0.32
N ASN A 170 -12.99 23.52 -1.49
CA ASN A 170 -14.02 24.53 -1.77
C ASN A 170 -15.34 23.87 -2.10
#